data_97a32e7ffef9911dd75872df4f9a6843
#
_entry.id   97a32e7ffef9911dd75872df4f9a6843
#
_cell.length_a   1.000
_cell.length_b   1.000
_cell.length_c   1.000
_cell.angle_alpha   90.00
_cell.angle_beta   90.00
_cell.angle_gamma   90.00
#
_symmetry.space_group_name_H-M   'P 1'
#
loop_
_entity.id
_entity.type
_entity.pdbx_description
1 polymer ?
#
loop_
_entity_poly.entity_id
_entity_poly.type
_entity_poly.pdbx_seq_one_letter_code
_entity_poly.pdbx_strand_id
1 'polypeptide(L)'
;MCSIHLPDIVFQLDIPQIMPVMSALVLSILLGLAAVWTHADLMCKLLDEFQRIVLAVVTRVVIPILPFFIATTFCGLAYEGTITRQLPVFLAVVLIVIVGHYIWLAILYGIAGAYSGENPLRVLRQYGPAYLTAVGTMSSAATLAVALQGANRAAPPLRRDMVSFGIPLFANIHLCGSVLTEVFFVMTIGQMINGSMPELSTMILFCLLLGVFAIGAPGVPGGTVMASLGLITGVLGFGDTATALVLTVFALQDSFGTACNITGDGALALMLTGYADRHGIEESDEHRQLFNTEDEKKIGFAK
;
A
#
# COMPACT_ATOMS: atom_id res chain seq x y z
N MET A 1 -14.40 40.95 -10.25
CA MET A 1 -13.82 39.60 -10.39
C MET A 1 -14.48 38.96 -11.59
N CYS A 2 -13.75 38.76 -12.67
CA CYS A 2 -14.30 38.11 -13.85
C CYS A 2 -14.44 36.60 -13.52
N SER A 3 -15.67 36.11 -13.45
CA SER A 3 -15.92 34.68 -13.34
C SER A 3 -15.54 34.04 -14.67
N ILE A 4 -14.37 33.45 -14.72
CA ILE A 4 -13.93 32.68 -15.87
C ILE A 4 -14.68 31.35 -15.79
N HIS A 5 -15.67 31.15 -16.66
CA HIS A 5 -16.33 29.84 -16.80
C HIS A 5 -15.43 28.92 -17.60
N LEU A 6 -15.23 27.70 -17.10
CA LEU A 6 -14.69 26.63 -17.92
C LEU A 6 -15.62 26.40 -19.12
N PRO A 7 -15.10 26.13 -20.31
CA PRO A 7 -15.94 25.78 -21.44
C PRO A 7 -16.77 24.55 -21.12
N ASP A 8 -17.99 24.49 -21.64
CA ASP A 8 -18.86 23.34 -21.49
C ASP A 8 -18.18 22.05 -21.96
N ILE A 9 -18.47 20.95 -21.28
CA ILE A 9 -17.93 19.64 -21.63
C ILE A 9 -18.35 19.29 -23.06
N VAL A 10 -17.41 19.24 -23.98
CA VAL A 10 -17.67 18.98 -25.41
C VAL A 10 -18.06 17.52 -25.66
N PHE A 11 -17.56 16.61 -24.84
CA PHE A 11 -17.83 15.17 -24.96
C PHE A 11 -17.71 14.51 -23.60
N GLN A 12 -18.72 13.77 -23.20
CA GLN A 12 -18.72 12.93 -22.02
C GLN A 12 -18.98 11.48 -22.43
N LEU A 13 -18.03 10.61 -22.15
CA LEU A 13 -18.19 9.17 -22.35
C LEU A 13 -18.73 8.55 -21.06
N ASP A 14 -20.00 8.18 -21.07
CA ASP A 14 -20.61 7.45 -19.96
C ASP A 14 -20.62 5.95 -20.26
N ILE A 15 -19.80 5.20 -19.53
CA ILE A 15 -19.71 3.74 -19.65
C ILE A 15 -20.44 3.15 -18.45
N PRO A 16 -21.64 2.55 -18.64
CA PRO A 16 -22.40 1.99 -17.53
C PRO A 16 -21.63 0.86 -16.86
N GLN A 17 -21.69 0.80 -15.54
CA GLN A 17 -21.07 -0.27 -14.76
C GLN A 17 -21.76 -1.61 -15.04
N ILE A 18 -20.99 -2.67 -15.22
CA ILE A 18 -21.53 -4.04 -15.35
C ILE A 18 -22.25 -4.46 -14.08
N MET A 19 -21.70 -4.08 -12.90
CA MET A 19 -22.33 -4.22 -11.59
C MET A 19 -21.88 -3.10 -10.66
N PRO A 20 -22.73 -2.71 -9.68
CA PRO A 20 -22.34 -1.75 -8.65
C PRO A 20 -21.09 -2.23 -7.88
N VAL A 21 -20.23 -1.31 -7.50
CA VAL A 21 -18.97 -1.63 -6.81
C VAL A 21 -19.21 -2.44 -5.53
N MET A 22 -20.20 -2.08 -4.71
CA MET A 22 -20.53 -2.83 -3.49
C MET A 22 -20.96 -4.27 -3.78
N SER A 23 -21.69 -4.50 -4.87
CA SER A 23 -22.08 -5.85 -5.29
C SER A 23 -20.89 -6.68 -5.75
N ALA A 24 -19.97 -6.07 -6.52
CA ALA A 24 -18.73 -6.73 -6.93
C ALA A 24 -17.86 -7.10 -5.73
N LEU A 25 -17.79 -6.23 -4.73
CA LEU A 25 -17.07 -6.42 -3.49
C LEU A 25 -17.60 -7.60 -2.69
N VAL A 26 -18.90 -7.59 -2.40
CA VAL A 26 -19.55 -8.69 -1.68
C VAL A 26 -19.38 -10.01 -2.42
N LEU A 27 -19.58 -10.00 -3.75
CA LEU A 27 -19.39 -11.18 -4.59
C LEU A 27 -17.96 -11.72 -4.53
N SER A 28 -16.95 -10.86 -4.61
CA SER A 28 -15.54 -11.28 -4.57
C SER A 28 -15.15 -11.91 -3.23
N ILE A 29 -15.61 -11.34 -2.12
CA ILE A 29 -15.39 -11.91 -0.78
C ILE A 29 -16.07 -13.28 -0.66
N LEU A 30 -17.34 -13.38 -1.05
CA LEU A 30 -18.08 -14.64 -0.95
C LEU A 30 -17.48 -15.73 -1.84
N LEU A 31 -17.10 -15.39 -3.09
CA LEU A 31 -16.48 -16.35 -4.00
C LEU A 31 -15.11 -16.80 -3.49
N GLY A 32 -14.29 -15.86 -2.98
CA GLY A 32 -12.98 -16.19 -2.42
C GLY A 32 -13.08 -17.12 -1.22
N LEU A 33 -13.95 -16.81 -0.27
CA LEU A 33 -14.20 -17.67 0.90
C LEU A 33 -14.76 -19.04 0.51
N ALA A 34 -15.74 -19.09 -0.40
CA ALA A 34 -16.32 -20.33 -0.86
C ALA A 34 -15.29 -21.21 -1.59
N ALA A 35 -14.43 -20.63 -2.43
CA ALA A 35 -13.38 -21.36 -3.13
C ALA A 35 -12.37 -21.99 -2.15
N VAL A 36 -12.01 -21.29 -1.08
CA VAL A 36 -11.14 -21.83 -0.02
C VAL A 36 -11.84 -22.94 0.76
N TRP A 37 -13.09 -22.74 1.19
CA TRP A 37 -13.84 -23.74 1.97
C TRP A 37 -14.12 -25.03 1.21
N THR A 38 -14.36 -24.93 -0.10
CA THR A 38 -14.66 -26.08 -0.95
C THR A 38 -13.42 -26.72 -1.57
N HIS A 39 -12.23 -26.19 -1.29
CA HIS A 39 -10.96 -26.61 -1.93
C HIS A 39 -11.07 -26.65 -3.47
N ALA A 40 -11.72 -25.63 -4.05
CA ALA A 40 -11.98 -25.54 -5.47
C ALA A 40 -10.73 -25.10 -6.24
N ASP A 41 -9.75 -25.99 -6.43
CA ASP A 41 -8.45 -25.70 -7.06
C ASP A 41 -8.57 -25.03 -8.43
N LEU A 42 -9.54 -25.46 -9.24
CA LEU A 42 -9.77 -24.88 -10.56
C LEU A 42 -10.25 -23.42 -10.44
N MET A 43 -11.13 -23.13 -9.50
CA MET A 43 -11.63 -21.78 -9.25
C MET A 43 -10.51 -20.88 -8.73
N CYS A 44 -9.69 -21.36 -7.81
CA CYS A 44 -8.52 -20.62 -7.31
C CYS A 44 -7.56 -20.26 -8.44
N LYS A 45 -7.23 -21.22 -9.33
CA LYS A 45 -6.40 -20.95 -10.51
C LYS A 45 -7.02 -19.94 -11.46
N LEU A 46 -8.33 -20.02 -11.68
CA LEU A 46 -9.06 -19.07 -12.53
C LEU A 46 -9.01 -17.65 -11.94
N LEU A 47 -9.21 -17.51 -10.63
CA LEU A 47 -9.13 -16.22 -9.94
C LEU A 47 -7.71 -15.65 -9.98
N ASP A 48 -6.68 -16.48 -9.84
CA ASP A 48 -5.27 -16.08 -9.97
C ASP A 48 -4.95 -15.59 -11.39
N GLU A 49 -5.44 -16.28 -12.41
CA GLU A 49 -5.30 -15.86 -13.80
C GLU A 49 -6.03 -14.53 -14.07
N PHE A 50 -7.26 -14.41 -13.56
CA PHE A 50 -8.04 -13.18 -13.67
C PHE A 50 -7.34 -12.01 -13.00
N GLN A 51 -6.79 -12.21 -11.78
CA GLN A 51 -6.00 -11.21 -11.08
C GLN A 51 -4.79 -10.76 -11.91
N ARG A 52 -4.05 -11.69 -12.53
CA ARG A 52 -2.92 -11.37 -13.40
C ARG A 52 -3.33 -10.52 -14.61
N ILE A 53 -4.48 -10.84 -15.22
CA ILE A 53 -5.02 -10.07 -16.34
C ILE A 53 -5.37 -8.65 -15.89
N VAL A 54 -6.10 -8.51 -14.77
CA VAL A 54 -6.46 -7.20 -14.22
C VAL A 54 -5.21 -6.38 -13.89
N LEU A 55 -4.23 -6.98 -13.23
CA LEU A 55 -2.94 -6.32 -12.94
C LEU A 55 -2.22 -5.86 -14.20
N ALA A 56 -2.24 -6.67 -15.27
CA ALA A 56 -1.64 -6.28 -16.54
C ALA A 56 -2.36 -5.07 -17.17
N VAL A 57 -3.69 -5.02 -17.08
CA VAL A 57 -4.48 -3.87 -17.54
C VAL A 57 -4.15 -2.62 -16.71
N VAL A 58 -4.16 -2.73 -15.38
CA VAL A 58 -3.81 -1.61 -14.50
C VAL A 58 -2.41 -1.09 -14.82
N THR A 59 -1.43 -1.98 -14.90
CA THR A 59 -0.02 -1.60 -15.09
C THR A 59 0.26 -1.02 -16.49
N ARG A 60 -0.37 -1.57 -17.53
CA ARG A 60 -0.07 -1.19 -18.93
C ARG A 60 -0.98 -0.11 -19.50
N VAL A 61 -2.16 0.08 -18.92
CA VAL A 61 -3.16 1.03 -19.41
C VAL A 61 -3.41 2.13 -18.38
N VAL A 62 -3.82 1.77 -17.17
CA VAL A 62 -4.25 2.77 -16.16
C VAL A 62 -3.07 3.61 -15.67
N ILE A 63 -1.98 2.96 -15.23
CA ILE A 63 -0.82 3.68 -14.67
C ILE A 63 -0.18 4.65 -15.66
N PRO A 64 0.03 4.32 -16.95
CA PRO A 64 0.55 5.28 -17.92
C PRO A 64 -0.38 6.47 -18.21
N ILE A 65 -1.69 6.32 -18.03
CA ILE A 65 -2.68 7.39 -18.20
C ILE A 65 -2.76 8.28 -16.94
N LEU A 66 -2.49 7.73 -15.76
CA LEU A 66 -2.62 8.41 -14.48
C LEU A 66 -1.89 9.77 -14.39
N PRO A 67 -0.64 9.94 -14.88
CA PRO A 67 0.03 11.25 -14.87
C PRO A 67 -0.72 12.33 -15.65
N PHE A 68 -1.33 11.97 -16.78
CA PHE A 68 -2.13 12.90 -17.58
C PHE A 68 -3.41 13.29 -16.87
N PHE A 69 -4.08 12.32 -16.24
CA PHE A 69 -5.26 12.55 -15.41
C PHE A 69 -4.92 13.49 -14.23
N ILE A 70 -3.83 13.23 -13.51
CA ILE A 70 -3.35 14.08 -12.42
C ILE A 70 -3.06 15.50 -12.93
N ALA A 71 -2.32 15.62 -14.04
CA ALA A 71 -1.97 16.91 -14.61
C ALA A 71 -3.21 17.72 -15.00
N THR A 72 -4.20 17.11 -15.65
CA THR A 72 -5.47 17.79 -16.02
C THR A 72 -6.28 18.19 -14.80
N THR A 73 -6.34 17.34 -13.76
CA THR A 73 -7.00 17.68 -12.48
C THR A 73 -6.34 18.89 -11.82
N PHE A 74 -5.00 18.91 -11.74
CA PHE A 74 -4.27 20.07 -11.20
C PHE A 74 -4.45 21.33 -12.03
N CYS A 75 -4.47 21.21 -13.37
CA CYS A 75 -4.75 22.36 -14.24
C CYS A 75 -6.15 22.92 -13.99
N GLY A 76 -7.16 22.08 -13.81
CA GLY A 76 -8.52 22.49 -13.45
C GLY A 76 -8.56 23.22 -12.12
N LEU A 77 -7.99 22.62 -11.07
CA LEU A 77 -7.91 23.22 -9.74
C LEU A 77 -7.11 24.54 -9.72
N ALA A 78 -6.04 24.64 -10.54
CA ALA A 78 -5.27 25.87 -10.68
C ALA A 78 -6.07 26.97 -11.35
N TYR A 79 -6.80 26.62 -12.40
CA TYR A 79 -7.66 27.54 -13.14
C TYR A 79 -8.77 28.12 -12.26
N GLU A 80 -9.37 27.30 -11.40
CA GLU A 80 -10.38 27.71 -10.42
C GLU A 80 -9.80 28.52 -9.24
N GLY A 81 -8.48 28.68 -9.15
CA GLY A 81 -7.77 29.32 -8.04
C GLY A 81 -7.82 28.52 -6.74
N THR A 82 -8.26 27.27 -6.82
CA THR A 82 -8.45 26.37 -5.67
C THR A 82 -7.10 25.91 -5.11
N ILE A 83 -6.10 25.72 -5.97
CA ILE A 83 -4.75 25.26 -5.54
C ILE A 83 -4.14 26.21 -4.52
N THR A 84 -4.15 27.51 -4.75
CA THR A 84 -3.51 28.48 -3.84
C THR A 84 -4.15 28.49 -2.45
N ARG A 85 -5.44 28.16 -2.35
CA ARG A 85 -6.16 28.08 -1.07
C ARG A 85 -5.96 26.74 -0.38
N GLN A 86 -5.90 25.65 -1.13
CA GLN A 86 -5.88 24.27 -0.60
C GLN A 86 -4.47 23.71 -0.41
N LEU A 87 -3.48 24.20 -1.17
CA LEU A 87 -2.10 23.74 -1.10
C LEU A 87 -1.51 23.77 0.32
N PRO A 88 -1.69 24.81 1.13
CA PRO A 88 -1.19 24.82 2.50
C PRO A 88 -1.79 23.71 3.36
N VAL A 89 -3.09 23.41 3.17
CA VAL A 89 -3.79 22.34 3.89
C VAL A 89 -3.22 20.98 3.48
N PHE A 90 -3.05 20.73 2.18
CA PHE A 90 -2.47 19.48 1.70
C PHE A 90 -1.03 19.28 2.19
N LEU A 91 -0.21 20.32 2.15
CA LEU A 91 1.16 20.24 2.68
C LEU A 91 1.17 19.93 4.19
N ALA A 92 0.29 20.57 4.96
CA ALA A 92 0.17 20.28 6.39
C ALA A 92 -0.24 18.83 6.63
N VAL A 93 -1.24 18.32 5.89
CA VAL A 93 -1.71 16.94 6.01
C VAL A 93 -0.62 15.95 5.59
N VAL A 94 0.09 16.22 4.50
CA VAL A 94 1.25 15.40 4.06
C VAL A 94 2.28 15.31 5.17
N LEU A 95 2.66 16.43 5.81
CA LEU A 95 3.61 16.44 6.91
C LEU A 95 3.09 15.66 8.14
N ILE A 96 1.81 15.84 8.49
CA ILE A 96 1.18 15.10 9.60
C ILE A 96 1.20 13.60 9.32
N VAL A 97 0.89 13.19 8.09
CA VAL A 97 0.89 11.77 7.69
C VAL A 97 2.31 11.20 7.74
N ILE A 98 3.33 11.93 7.28
CA ILE A 98 4.73 11.50 7.40
C ILE A 98 5.13 11.30 8.87
N VAL A 99 4.77 12.23 9.74
CA VAL A 99 5.00 12.07 11.20
C VAL A 99 4.25 10.85 11.72
N GLY A 100 2.99 10.66 11.29
CA GLY A 100 2.19 9.47 11.60
C GLY A 100 2.87 8.16 11.19
N HIS A 101 3.50 8.12 10.01
CA HIS A 101 4.27 6.95 9.55
C HIS A 101 5.44 6.63 10.50
N TYR A 102 6.20 7.64 10.92
CA TYR A 102 7.31 7.40 11.86
C TYR A 102 6.83 6.98 13.25
N ILE A 103 5.73 7.56 13.73
CA ILE A 103 5.11 7.13 15.00
C ILE A 103 4.66 5.66 14.88
N TRP A 104 3.99 5.31 13.78
CA TRP A 104 3.55 3.94 13.54
C TRP A 104 4.72 2.96 13.46
N LEU A 105 5.77 3.30 12.71
CA LEU A 105 6.99 2.48 12.66
C LEU A 105 7.63 2.31 14.04
N ALA A 106 7.68 3.38 14.85
CA ALA A 106 8.22 3.29 16.22
C ALA A 106 7.39 2.32 17.09
N ILE A 107 6.06 2.37 17.01
CA ILE A 107 5.16 1.46 17.68
C ILE A 107 5.38 0.03 17.19
N LEU A 108 5.39 -0.18 15.88
CA LEU A 108 5.52 -1.52 15.27
C LEU A 108 6.87 -2.18 15.62
N TYR A 109 7.97 -1.44 15.51
CA TYR A 109 9.29 -1.92 15.93
C TYR A 109 9.39 -2.12 17.45
N GLY A 110 8.73 -1.27 18.24
CA GLY A 110 8.63 -1.44 19.69
C GLY A 110 7.92 -2.75 20.07
N ILE A 111 6.78 -3.04 19.43
CA ILE A 111 6.04 -4.29 19.60
C ILE A 111 6.89 -5.49 19.14
N ALA A 112 7.54 -5.37 17.98
CA ALA A 112 8.38 -6.43 17.44
C ALA A 112 9.55 -6.77 18.39
N GLY A 113 10.22 -5.76 18.94
CA GLY A 113 11.29 -5.94 19.91
C GLY A 113 10.81 -6.55 21.23
N ALA A 114 9.68 -6.07 21.76
CA ALA A 114 9.08 -6.64 22.97
C ALA A 114 8.63 -8.09 22.77
N TYR A 115 8.09 -8.42 21.60
CA TYR A 115 7.66 -9.77 21.28
C TYR A 115 8.81 -10.72 21.01
N SER A 116 9.82 -10.33 20.24
CA SER A 116 10.96 -11.20 19.91
C SER A 116 11.99 -11.30 21.03
N GLY A 117 12.05 -10.31 21.92
CA GLY A 117 13.12 -10.17 22.92
C GLY A 117 14.43 -9.63 22.37
N GLU A 118 14.45 -9.25 21.09
CA GLU A 118 15.62 -8.79 20.36
C GLU A 118 15.61 -7.26 20.15
N ASN A 119 16.78 -6.68 19.89
CA ASN A 119 16.89 -5.24 19.67
C ASN A 119 16.40 -4.85 18.26
N PRO A 120 15.21 -4.21 18.14
CA PRO A 120 14.61 -3.88 16.85
C PRO A 120 15.42 -2.85 16.06
N LEU A 121 16.24 -2.02 16.71
CA LEU A 121 17.08 -1.01 16.05
C LEU A 121 18.17 -1.65 15.16
N ARG A 122 18.59 -2.89 15.45
CA ARG A 122 19.53 -3.61 14.58
C ARG A 122 18.92 -3.87 13.22
N VAL A 123 17.63 -4.20 13.18
CA VAL A 123 16.87 -4.41 11.93
C VAL A 123 16.62 -3.09 11.24
N LEU A 124 16.06 -2.11 11.95
CA LEU A 124 15.70 -0.81 11.38
C LEU A 124 16.88 -0.12 10.68
N ARG A 125 18.08 -0.19 11.27
CA ARG A 125 19.30 0.41 10.68
C ARG A 125 19.66 -0.14 9.30
N GLN A 126 19.28 -1.36 8.98
CA GLN A 126 19.57 -2.00 7.69
C GLN A 126 18.53 -1.65 6.61
N TYR A 127 17.39 -1.05 7.00
CA TYR A 127 16.30 -0.72 6.09
C TYR A 127 16.41 0.64 5.40
N GLY A 128 17.41 1.47 5.76
CA GLY A 128 17.63 2.78 5.13
C GLY A 128 17.67 2.74 3.59
N PRO A 129 18.46 1.86 2.95
CA PRO A 129 18.46 1.73 1.49
C PRO A 129 17.11 1.32 0.92
N ALA A 130 16.38 0.40 1.57
CA ALA A 130 15.05 -0.02 1.14
C ALA A 130 14.04 1.13 1.26
N TYR A 131 14.08 1.92 2.36
CA TYR A 131 13.27 3.11 2.54
C TYR A 131 13.48 4.10 1.38
N LEU A 132 14.73 4.45 1.05
CA LEU A 132 15.05 5.39 -0.02
C LEU A 132 14.65 4.85 -1.41
N THR A 133 14.82 3.56 -1.64
CA THR A 133 14.37 2.92 -2.89
C THR A 133 12.86 2.98 -3.02
N ALA A 134 12.12 2.71 -1.94
CA ALA A 134 10.67 2.80 -1.93
C ALA A 134 10.17 4.23 -2.16
N VAL A 135 10.82 5.24 -1.55
CA VAL A 135 10.53 6.65 -1.81
C VAL A 135 10.70 6.99 -3.30
N GLY A 136 11.77 6.47 -3.93
CA GLY A 136 12.07 6.76 -5.34
C GLY A 136 11.20 5.99 -6.33
N THR A 137 10.79 4.77 -6.00
CA THR A 137 10.06 3.88 -6.92
C THR A 137 8.54 3.87 -6.71
N MET A 138 8.07 4.25 -5.52
CA MET A 138 6.66 4.11 -5.09
C MET A 138 6.13 2.68 -5.28
N SER A 139 7.01 1.68 -5.28
CA SER A 139 6.67 0.29 -5.59
C SER A 139 7.32 -0.67 -4.61
N SER A 140 6.50 -1.40 -3.85
CA SER A 140 6.96 -2.48 -2.99
C SER A 140 7.62 -3.60 -3.78
N ALA A 141 7.06 -3.93 -4.95
CA ALA A 141 7.61 -4.96 -5.83
C ALA A 141 9.01 -4.59 -6.36
N ALA A 142 9.21 -3.33 -6.78
CA ALA A 142 10.53 -2.86 -7.24
C ALA A 142 11.55 -2.78 -6.10
N THR A 143 11.09 -2.58 -4.86
CA THR A 143 11.96 -2.44 -3.68
C THR A 143 12.30 -3.78 -3.03
N LEU A 144 11.56 -4.86 -3.35
CA LEU A 144 11.66 -6.16 -2.69
C LEU A 144 13.08 -6.70 -2.58
N ALA A 145 13.87 -6.63 -3.65
CA ALA A 145 15.25 -7.12 -3.65
C ALA A 145 16.14 -6.36 -2.64
N VAL A 146 15.95 -5.04 -2.52
CA VAL A 146 16.70 -4.21 -1.58
C VAL A 146 16.24 -4.47 -0.13
N ALA A 147 14.94 -4.68 0.08
CA ALA A 147 14.38 -5.05 1.37
C ALA A 147 14.90 -6.41 1.86
N LEU A 148 14.92 -7.44 0.98
CA LEU A 148 15.52 -8.74 1.27
C LEU A 148 17.00 -8.61 1.63
N GLN A 149 17.75 -7.80 0.89
CA GLN A 149 19.15 -7.55 1.20
C GLN A 149 19.34 -6.90 2.57
N GLY A 150 18.51 -5.90 2.90
CA GLY A 150 18.51 -5.23 4.20
C GLY A 150 18.20 -6.20 5.34
N ALA A 151 17.15 -7.02 5.18
CA ALA A 151 16.75 -8.03 6.15
C ALA A 151 17.85 -9.08 6.38
N ASN A 152 18.48 -9.58 5.31
CA ASN A 152 19.58 -10.53 5.42
C ASN A 152 20.83 -9.95 6.11
N ARG A 153 21.12 -8.66 5.92
CA ARG A 153 22.18 -7.95 6.66
C ARG A 153 21.86 -7.77 8.15
N ALA A 154 20.59 -7.80 8.50
CA ALA A 154 20.14 -7.74 9.88
C ALA A 154 20.15 -9.11 10.58
N ALA A 155 20.61 -10.16 9.95
CA ALA A 155 20.76 -11.47 10.56
C ALA A 155 22.13 -11.63 11.25
N PRO A 156 22.23 -12.03 12.55
CA PRO A 156 21.14 -11.99 13.54
C PRO A 156 20.75 -10.56 13.92
N PRO A 157 19.54 -10.25 14.41
CA PRO A 157 18.61 -11.18 15.05
C PRO A 157 17.61 -11.87 14.11
N LEU A 158 17.53 -11.50 12.81
CA LEU A 158 16.61 -12.16 11.89
C LEU A 158 17.11 -13.54 11.47
N ARG A 159 16.20 -14.50 11.41
CA ARG A 159 16.46 -15.82 10.82
C ARG A 159 16.28 -15.74 9.31
N ARG A 160 17.21 -16.32 8.57
CA ARG A 160 17.23 -16.23 7.09
C ARG A 160 16.05 -16.95 6.42
N ASP A 161 15.62 -18.09 6.96
CA ASP A 161 14.43 -18.80 6.50
C ASP A 161 13.17 -17.94 6.67
N MET A 162 13.01 -17.27 7.81
CA MET A 162 11.91 -16.36 8.07
C MET A 162 11.97 -15.10 7.19
N VAL A 163 13.16 -14.60 6.86
CA VAL A 163 13.36 -13.50 5.93
C VAL A 163 12.94 -13.89 4.51
N SER A 164 13.41 -15.06 4.03
CA SER A 164 13.12 -15.53 2.67
C SER A 164 11.64 -15.77 2.41
N PHE A 165 10.89 -16.19 3.43
CA PHE A 165 9.45 -16.37 3.37
C PHE A 165 8.70 -15.08 3.66
N GLY A 166 9.04 -14.39 4.76
CA GLY A 166 8.27 -13.30 5.32
C GLY A 166 8.34 -12.03 4.49
N ILE A 167 9.54 -11.59 4.06
CA ILE A 167 9.66 -10.31 3.34
C ILE A 167 8.88 -10.29 2.02
N PRO A 168 8.93 -11.32 1.15
CA PRO A 168 8.09 -11.37 -0.04
C PRO A 168 6.60 -11.39 0.26
N LEU A 169 6.19 -12.07 1.33
CA LEU A 169 4.80 -12.12 1.77
C LEU A 169 4.36 -10.73 2.25
N PHE A 170 5.09 -10.14 3.18
CA PHE A 170 4.72 -8.85 3.80
C PHE A 170 4.71 -7.70 2.78
N ALA A 171 5.66 -7.67 1.85
CA ALA A 171 5.67 -6.66 0.79
C ALA A 171 4.38 -6.64 -0.07
N ASN A 172 3.60 -7.72 -0.05
CA ASN A 172 2.33 -7.81 -0.75
C ASN A 172 1.10 -7.57 0.15
N ILE A 173 1.17 -7.91 1.44
CA ILE A 173 -0.02 -7.87 2.32
C ILE A 173 0.05 -6.80 3.40
N HIS A 174 1.22 -6.22 3.66
CA HIS A 174 1.42 -5.23 4.72
C HIS A 174 1.55 -3.82 4.13
N LEU A 175 0.45 -3.13 4.01
CA LEU A 175 0.34 -1.80 3.40
C LEU A 175 -0.03 -0.72 4.42
N CYS A 176 0.51 -0.81 5.64
CA CYS A 176 0.16 0.04 6.78
C CYS A 176 0.34 1.54 6.51
N GLY A 177 1.41 1.94 5.84
CA GLY A 177 1.68 3.33 5.51
C GLY A 177 0.72 3.88 4.47
N SER A 178 0.44 3.10 3.40
CA SER A 178 -0.52 3.49 2.37
C SER A 178 -1.94 3.58 2.92
N VAL A 179 -2.36 2.63 3.76
CA VAL A 179 -3.67 2.65 4.44
C VAL A 179 -3.79 3.88 5.36
N LEU A 180 -2.78 4.16 6.18
CA LEU A 180 -2.77 5.33 7.05
C LEU A 180 -2.87 6.62 6.23
N THR A 181 -2.10 6.73 5.15
CA THR A 181 -2.15 7.86 4.21
C THR A 181 -3.57 8.06 3.66
N GLU A 182 -4.18 7.00 3.17
CA GLU A 182 -5.51 7.05 2.55
C GLU A 182 -6.59 7.48 3.53
N VAL A 183 -6.58 6.93 4.76
CA VAL A 183 -7.53 7.32 5.81
C VAL A 183 -7.44 8.82 6.12
N PHE A 184 -6.23 9.36 6.28
CA PHE A 184 -6.05 10.79 6.51
C PHE A 184 -6.55 11.64 5.36
N PHE A 185 -6.31 11.21 4.12
CA PHE A 185 -6.72 11.99 2.95
C PHE A 185 -8.23 11.98 2.73
N VAL A 186 -8.90 10.84 2.87
CA VAL A 186 -10.36 10.81 2.71
C VAL A 186 -11.06 11.62 3.80
N MET A 187 -10.55 11.62 5.03
CA MET A 187 -11.07 12.47 6.11
C MET A 187 -10.88 13.96 5.79
N THR A 188 -9.68 14.34 5.35
CA THR A 188 -9.36 15.74 5.02
C THR A 188 -10.19 16.24 3.85
N ILE A 189 -10.28 15.45 2.78
CA ILE A 189 -11.01 15.82 1.56
C ILE A 189 -12.52 15.84 1.83
N GLY A 190 -13.02 14.89 2.63
CA GLY A 190 -14.42 14.92 3.10
C GLY A 190 -14.74 16.23 3.82
N GLN A 191 -13.87 16.64 4.76
CA GLN A 191 -14.03 17.91 5.47
C GLN A 191 -13.95 19.12 4.52
N MET A 192 -13.07 19.09 3.53
CA MET A 192 -12.87 20.22 2.61
C MET A 192 -14.01 20.39 1.61
N ILE A 193 -14.57 19.30 1.10
CA ILE A 193 -15.60 19.33 0.05
C ILE A 193 -17.00 19.37 0.65
N ASN A 194 -17.25 18.54 1.67
CA ASN A 194 -18.58 18.38 2.26
C ASN A 194 -18.80 19.28 3.50
N GLY A 195 -17.74 19.97 3.97
CA GLY A 195 -17.79 20.78 5.19
C GLY A 195 -17.87 19.96 6.49
N SER A 196 -17.85 18.62 6.40
CA SER A 196 -17.87 17.70 7.54
C SER A 196 -17.04 16.47 7.25
N MET A 197 -16.43 15.90 8.29
CA MET A 197 -15.81 14.58 8.18
C MET A 197 -16.90 13.50 7.99
N PRO A 198 -16.58 12.38 7.29
CA PRO A 198 -17.48 11.24 7.26
C PRO A 198 -17.82 10.77 8.69
N GLU A 199 -19.03 10.22 8.87
CA GLU A 199 -19.44 9.70 10.17
C GLU A 199 -18.50 8.60 10.69
N LEU A 200 -18.34 8.52 12.00
CA LEU A 200 -17.45 7.54 12.63
C LEU A 200 -17.79 6.09 12.24
N SER A 201 -19.08 5.76 12.16
CA SER A 201 -19.57 4.45 11.74
C SER A 201 -19.12 4.11 10.31
N THR A 202 -19.25 5.06 9.41
CA THR A 202 -18.83 4.95 8.01
C THR A 202 -17.30 4.81 7.90
N MET A 203 -16.54 5.59 8.70
CA MET A 203 -15.09 5.51 8.75
C MET A 203 -14.60 4.16 9.30
N ILE A 204 -15.25 3.62 10.34
CA ILE A 204 -14.92 2.28 10.85
C ILE A 204 -15.13 1.23 9.78
N LEU A 205 -16.29 1.26 9.09
CA LEU A 205 -16.57 0.35 7.98
C LEU A 205 -15.53 0.51 6.85
N PHE A 206 -15.24 1.75 6.46
CA PHE A 206 -14.22 2.05 5.46
C PHE A 206 -12.85 1.48 5.85
N CYS A 207 -12.38 1.70 7.07
CA CYS A 207 -11.08 1.21 7.55
C CYS A 207 -11.02 -0.33 7.58
N LEU A 208 -12.09 -1.01 8.01
CA LEU A 208 -12.14 -2.48 8.02
C LEU A 208 -12.08 -3.05 6.59
N LEU A 209 -12.86 -2.49 5.68
CA LEU A 209 -12.86 -2.90 4.29
C LEU A 209 -11.54 -2.55 3.60
N LEU A 210 -11.00 -1.36 3.85
CA LEU A 210 -9.70 -0.94 3.31
C LEU A 210 -8.58 -1.89 3.72
N GLY A 211 -8.58 -2.36 4.98
CA GLY A 211 -7.62 -3.38 5.44
C GLY A 211 -7.71 -4.68 4.64
N VAL A 212 -8.91 -5.13 4.28
CA VAL A 212 -9.11 -6.31 3.43
C VAL A 212 -8.67 -6.05 1.99
N PHE A 213 -9.03 -4.89 1.43
CA PHE A 213 -8.69 -4.53 0.05
C PHE A 213 -7.21 -4.29 -0.16
N ALA A 214 -6.54 -3.73 0.84
CA ALA A 214 -5.10 -3.50 0.81
C ALA A 214 -4.30 -4.80 0.58
N ILE A 215 -4.78 -5.94 1.09
CA ILE A 215 -4.14 -7.26 0.86
C ILE A 215 -4.13 -7.63 -0.63
N GLY A 216 -5.15 -7.21 -1.39
CA GLY A 216 -5.27 -7.45 -2.83
C GLY A 216 -4.67 -6.33 -3.70
N ALA A 217 -4.16 -5.27 -3.09
CA ALA A 217 -3.62 -4.15 -3.85
C ALA A 217 -2.31 -4.53 -4.56
N PRO A 218 -2.12 -4.13 -5.82
CA PRO A 218 -0.86 -4.36 -6.51
C PRO A 218 0.26 -3.52 -5.89
N GLY A 219 1.45 -4.09 -5.75
CA GLY A 219 2.65 -3.40 -5.21
C GLY A 219 3.29 -2.40 -6.20
N VAL A 220 2.48 -1.60 -6.88
CA VAL A 220 2.86 -0.61 -7.90
C VAL A 220 2.40 0.80 -7.46
N PRO A 221 2.94 1.87 -8.05
CA PRO A 221 2.53 3.24 -7.70
C PRO A 221 1.00 3.43 -7.77
N GLY A 222 0.42 3.98 -6.71
CA GLY A 222 -1.02 4.21 -6.62
C GLY A 222 -1.87 2.94 -6.42
N GLY A 223 -1.25 1.76 -6.25
CA GLY A 223 -1.96 0.48 -6.20
C GLY A 223 -3.02 0.41 -5.11
N THR A 224 -2.73 0.91 -3.92
CA THR A 224 -3.67 0.87 -2.79
C THR A 224 -4.92 1.71 -3.06
N VAL A 225 -4.76 2.97 -3.45
CA VAL A 225 -5.90 3.86 -3.72
C VAL A 225 -6.71 3.41 -4.93
N MET A 226 -6.07 2.78 -5.92
CA MET A 226 -6.78 2.19 -7.05
C MET A 226 -7.60 0.96 -6.63
N ALA A 227 -7.08 0.14 -5.74
CA ALA A 227 -7.81 -1.00 -5.19
C ALA A 227 -9.00 -0.56 -4.33
N SER A 228 -8.88 0.55 -3.60
CA SER A 228 -9.92 1.08 -2.70
C SER A 228 -10.87 2.07 -3.36
N LEU A 229 -10.69 2.41 -4.65
CA LEU A 229 -11.50 3.41 -5.34
C LEU A 229 -13.01 3.16 -5.19
N GLY A 230 -13.41 1.88 -5.24
CA GLY A 230 -14.78 1.47 -5.01
C GLY A 230 -15.28 1.70 -3.59
N LEU A 231 -14.41 1.68 -2.60
CA LEU A 231 -14.77 2.04 -1.21
C LEU A 231 -14.93 3.55 -1.07
N ILE A 232 -14.07 4.34 -1.71
CA ILE A 232 -14.12 5.80 -1.69
C ILE A 232 -15.44 6.28 -2.29
N THR A 233 -15.86 5.70 -3.42
CA THR A 233 -17.11 6.10 -4.09
C THR A 233 -18.34 5.42 -3.47
N GLY A 234 -18.28 4.14 -3.15
CA GLY A 234 -19.43 3.36 -2.71
C GLY A 234 -19.72 3.43 -1.20
N VAL A 235 -18.70 3.54 -0.34
CA VAL A 235 -18.88 3.60 1.12
C VAL A 235 -18.89 5.05 1.61
N LEU A 236 -17.90 5.86 1.15
CA LEU A 236 -17.81 7.26 1.55
C LEU A 236 -18.73 8.18 0.72
N GLY A 237 -19.25 7.70 -0.41
CA GLY A 237 -20.12 8.47 -1.29
C GLY A 237 -19.43 9.65 -1.98
N PHE A 238 -18.12 9.57 -2.19
CA PHE A 238 -17.37 10.64 -2.83
C PHE A 238 -17.75 10.73 -4.31
N GLY A 239 -18.11 11.94 -4.74
CA GLY A 239 -18.32 12.26 -6.16
C GLY A 239 -16.99 12.41 -6.91
N ASP A 240 -17.07 12.64 -8.22
CA ASP A 240 -15.92 12.67 -9.13
C ASP A 240 -14.82 13.65 -8.70
N THR A 241 -15.18 14.86 -8.27
CA THR A 241 -14.23 15.89 -7.83
C THR A 241 -13.47 15.46 -6.58
N ALA A 242 -14.15 14.91 -5.58
CA ALA A 242 -13.54 14.43 -4.36
C ALA A 242 -12.63 13.23 -4.64
N THR A 243 -13.10 12.31 -5.45
CA THR A 243 -12.35 11.10 -5.87
C THR A 243 -11.08 11.47 -6.65
N ALA A 244 -11.19 12.39 -7.62
CA ALA A 244 -10.04 12.89 -8.38
C ALA A 244 -9.01 13.55 -7.46
N LEU A 245 -9.47 14.28 -6.45
CA LEU A 245 -8.60 14.94 -5.48
C LEU A 245 -7.88 13.92 -4.58
N VAL A 246 -8.58 12.86 -4.10
CA VAL A 246 -7.96 11.76 -3.36
C VAL A 246 -6.86 11.10 -4.18
N LEU A 247 -7.15 10.71 -5.42
CA LEU A 247 -6.17 10.10 -6.34
C LEU A 247 -4.95 10.99 -6.53
N THR A 248 -5.18 12.28 -6.72
CA THR A 248 -4.13 13.26 -6.99
C THR A 248 -3.20 13.46 -5.78
N VAL A 249 -3.78 13.67 -4.60
CA VAL A 249 -3.00 13.89 -3.37
C VAL A 249 -2.31 12.60 -2.92
N PHE A 250 -2.98 11.45 -3.08
CA PHE A 250 -2.38 10.16 -2.78
C PHE A 250 -1.14 9.90 -3.66
N ALA A 251 -1.22 10.17 -4.96
CA ALA A 251 -0.09 9.99 -5.86
C ALA A 251 1.15 10.82 -5.46
N LEU A 252 0.97 11.98 -4.84
CA LEU A 252 2.07 12.80 -4.32
C LEU A 252 2.71 12.22 -3.05
N GLN A 253 1.93 11.50 -2.25
CA GLN A 253 2.33 10.97 -0.94
C GLN A 253 2.74 9.49 -0.97
N ASP A 254 2.39 8.76 -2.01
CA ASP A 254 2.58 7.30 -2.11
C ASP A 254 4.04 6.85 -1.89
N SER A 255 4.99 7.71 -2.22
CA SER A 255 6.42 7.54 -1.92
C SER A 255 6.67 7.22 -0.44
N PHE A 256 6.09 7.99 0.46
CA PHE A 256 6.31 7.84 1.90
C PHE A 256 5.47 6.71 2.48
N GLY A 257 4.25 6.50 1.96
CA GLY A 257 3.42 5.35 2.32
C GLY A 257 4.10 4.03 2.00
N THR A 258 4.61 3.89 0.78
CA THR A 258 5.36 2.70 0.34
C THR A 258 6.64 2.49 1.15
N ALA A 259 7.36 3.56 1.47
CA ALA A 259 8.56 3.48 2.31
C ALA A 259 8.23 3.01 3.74
N CYS A 260 7.10 3.46 4.29
CA CYS A 260 6.60 2.99 5.58
C CYS A 260 6.22 1.49 5.52
N ASN A 261 5.51 1.05 4.46
CA ASN A 261 5.16 -0.35 4.26
C ASN A 261 6.40 -1.25 4.31
N ILE A 262 7.34 -1.01 3.40
CA ILE A 262 8.57 -1.81 3.25
C ILE A 262 9.42 -1.79 4.52
N THR A 263 9.50 -0.66 5.20
CA THR A 263 10.28 -0.58 6.45
C THR A 263 9.60 -1.36 7.57
N GLY A 264 8.26 -1.33 7.62
CA GLY A 264 7.48 -2.11 8.57
C GLY A 264 7.62 -3.62 8.38
N ASP A 265 7.89 -4.09 7.14
CA ASP A 265 8.13 -5.51 6.86
C ASP A 265 9.31 -6.07 7.66
N GLY A 266 10.33 -5.26 7.93
CA GLY A 266 11.45 -5.62 8.79
C GLY A 266 11.02 -5.91 10.24
N ALA A 267 10.08 -5.14 10.77
CA ALA A 267 9.51 -5.38 12.10
C ALA A 267 8.68 -6.68 12.12
N LEU A 268 7.89 -6.93 11.08
CA LEU A 268 7.12 -8.17 10.96
C LEU A 268 8.04 -9.40 10.82
N ALA A 269 9.14 -9.29 10.08
CA ALA A 269 10.13 -10.35 9.98
C ALA A 269 10.78 -10.64 11.34
N LEU A 270 11.00 -9.62 12.17
CA LEU A 270 11.50 -9.79 13.53
C LEU A 270 10.47 -10.48 14.43
N MET A 271 9.18 -10.13 14.31
CA MET A 271 8.09 -10.82 15.01
C MET A 271 7.98 -12.28 14.56
N LEU A 272 8.08 -12.54 13.24
CA LEU A 272 8.03 -13.88 12.68
C LEU A 272 9.20 -14.74 13.18
N THR A 273 10.42 -14.19 13.24
CA THR A 273 11.58 -14.84 13.83
C THR A 273 11.32 -15.19 15.30
N GLY A 274 10.85 -14.21 16.09
CA GLY A 274 10.52 -14.45 17.51
C GLY A 274 9.41 -15.49 17.71
N TYR A 275 8.45 -15.56 16.78
CA TYR A 275 7.43 -16.61 16.76
C TYR A 275 8.04 -17.99 16.52
N ALA A 276 8.88 -18.11 15.51
CA ALA A 276 9.54 -19.36 15.16
C ALA A 276 10.39 -19.90 16.31
N ASP A 277 11.18 -19.03 16.95
CA ASP A 277 12.03 -19.39 18.07
C ASP A 277 11.22 -19.84 19.30
N ARG A 278 10.14 -19.16 19.62
CA ARG A 278 9.24 -19.53 20.74
C ARG A 278 8.51 -20.85 20.55
N HIS A 279 8.22 -21.21 19.30
CA HIS A 279 7.52 -22.46 18.97
C HIS A 279 8.45 -23.61 18.57
N GLY A 280 9.78 -23.41 18.71
CA GLY A 280 10.76 -24.44 18.39
C GLY A 280 10.73 -24.86 16.92
N ILE A 281 10.37 -23.94 16.02
CA ILE A 281 10.39 -24.21 14.57
C ILE A 281 11.85 -24.30 14.13
N GLU A 282 12.27 -25.50 13.74
CA GLU A 282 13.64 -25.73 13.25
C GLU A 282 13.89 -25.03 11.91
N GLU A 283 15.08 -24.47 11.75
CA GLU A 283 15.52 -23.91 10.48
C GLU A 283 15.71 -25.05 9.47
N SER A 284 15.10 -24.95 8.28
CA SER A 284 15.19 -26.02 7.28
C SER A 284 16.63 -26.23 6.81
N ASP A 285 17.06 -27.50 6.73
CA ASP A 285 18.42 -27.88 6.29
C ASP A 285 18.72 -27.42 4.86
N GLU A 286 17.70 -27.30 4.03
CA GLU A 286 17.79 -26.78 2.66
C GLU A 286 18.23 -25.30 2.63
N HIS A 287 17.73 -24.47 3.55
CA HIS A 287 18.16 -23.08 3.70
C HIS A 287 19.57 -22.97 4.30
N ARG A 288 19.94 -23.86 5.23
CA ARG A 288 21.30 -23.92 5.76
C ARG A 288 22.33 -24.28 4.68
N GLN A 289 21.99 -25.15 3.75
CA GLN A 289 22.90 -25.60 2.68
C GLN A 289 23.03 -24.57 1.55
N LEU A 290 21.95 -23.90 1.15
CA LEU A 290 21.95 -22.88 0.10
C LEU A 290 22.83 -21.67 0.44
N PHE A 291 22.97 -21.32 1.71
CA PHE A 291 23.75 -20.16 2.16
C PHE A 291 25.13 -20.50 2.71
N ASN A 292 25.47 -21.79 2.89
CA ASN A 292 26.81 -22.24 3.26
C ASN A 292 27.71 -22.58 2.06
N THR A 293 27.18 -22.57 0.84
CA THR A 293 27.95 -22.78 -0.37
C THR A 293 28.68 -21.51 -0.81
N GLU A 294 29.81 -21.66 -1.50
CA GLU A 294 30.71 -20.57 -1.97
C GLU A 294 30.03 -19.46 -2.81
N ASP A 295 28.74 -19.57 -3.10
CA ASP A 295 27.96 -18.57 -3.79
C ASP A 295 27.71 -17.29 -2.96
N GLU A 296 27.80 -17.32 -1.63
CA GLU A 296 27.83 -16.11 -0.79
C GLU A 296 28.97 -15.16 -1.19
N LYS A 297 30.11 -15.72 -1.64
CA LYS A 297 31.26 -14.94 -2.11
C LYS A 297 31.05 -14.35 -3.51
N LYS A 298 30.24 -15.02 -4.37
CA LYS A 298 30.01 -14.60 -5.76
C LYS A 298 28.89 -13.56 -5.89
N ILE A 299 27.91 -13.54 -4.96
CA ILE A 299 26.76 -12.60 -4.99
C ILE A 299 27.10 -11.26 -4.33
N GLY A 300 28.32 -11.09 -3.79
CA GLY A 300 28.76 -9.81 -3.22
C GLY A 300 28.18 -9.50 -1.83
N PHE A 301 27.77 -10.51 -1.08
CA PHE A 301 27.40 -10.40 0.34
C PHE A 301 28.63 -10.40 1.29
N ALA A 302 29.80 -10.00 0.81
CA ALA A 302 30.97 -9.85 1.64
C ALA A 302 30.94 -8.50 2.35
N LYS A 303 30.88 -8.57 3.69
CA LYS A 303 31.14 -7.61 4.78
C LYS A 303 31.16 -6.11 4.46
#